data_558a238639939934aa6492825d1b518e
#
_entry.id   558a238639939934aa6492825d1b518e
#
_cell.length_a   1.000
_cell.length_b   1.000
_cell.length_c   1.000
_cell.angle_alpha   90.00
_cell.angle_beta   90.00
_cell.angle_gamma   90.00
#
_symmetry.space_group_name_H-M   'P 1'
#
loop_
_entity.id
_entity.type
_entity.pdbx_description
1 polymer ?
#
loop_
_entity_poly.entity_id
_entity_poly.type
_entity_poly.pdbx_seq_one_letter_code
_entity_poly.pdbx_strand_id
1 'polypeptide(L)'
;MKKMKLRHIIIAALCIISTSCVKQKLETTYNSQENRIDQYIEKNRVVGGDTLRVVYNDGSSRLVTKEGEGPELTANGNIAFHYAGYTFSGSFSKSNLFVTNRVESATESGWTLTDEGSQILTINMNDYRLLPGLKAGLIGVKGGEECQILFTGKYGFGNKEFGIIPANSALLYK
;
A
#
# COMPACT_ATOMS: atom_id res chain seq x y z
N MET A 1 -21.43 16.50 48.04
CA MET A 1 -20.16 16.61 47.29
C MET A 1 -19.49 15.25 46.93
N LYS A 2 -19.62 14.17 47.70
CA LYS A 2 -18.99 12.85 47.37
C LYS A 2 -19.57 12.12 46.13
N LYS A 3 -20.88 12.22 45.88
CA LYS A 3 -21.56 11.54 44.76
C LYS A 3 -21.17 12.11 43.37
N MET A 4 -20.82 13.39 43.29
CA MET A 4 -20.45 14.05 42.04
C MET A 4 -19.03 13.64 41.55
N LYS A 5 -18.09 13.45 42.46
CA LYS A 5 -16.72 12.98 42.14
C LYS A 5 -16.69 11.54 41.60
N LEU A 6 -17.54 10.67 42.12
CA LEU A 6 -17.64 9.28 41.71
C LEU A 6 -18.17 9.16 40.26
N ARG A 7 -19.17 9.98 39.87
CA ARG A 7 -19.72 10.00 38.51
C ARG A 7 -18.68 10.43 37.45
N HIS A 8 -17.81 11.40 37.76
CA HIS A 8 -16.76 11.86 36.86
C HIS A 8 -15.64 10.80 36.69
N ILE A 9 -15.33 10.04 37.75
CA ILE A 9 -14.35 8.95 37.70
C ILE A 9 -14.88 7.79 36.84
N ILE A 10 -16.17 7.45 36.95
CA ILE A 10 -16.79 6.38 36.13
C ILE A 10 -16.84 6.78 34.66
N ILE A 11 -17.16 8.04 34.32
CA ILE A 11 -17.17 8.51 32.92
C ILE A 11 -15.76 8.52 32.34
N ALA A 12 -14.75 8.95 33.10
CA ALA A 12 -13.36 8.92 32.66
C ALA A 12 -12.85 7.48 32.41
N ALA A 13 -13.22 6.53 33.27
CA ALA A 13 -12.86 5.11 33.09
C ALA A 13 -13.54 4.47 31.88
N LEU A 14 -14.79 4.82 31.57
CA LEU A 14 -15.50 4.34 30.37
C LEU A 14 -14.85 4.84 29.07
N CYS A 15 -14.37 6.08 29.04
CA CYS A 15 -13.67 6.63 27.84
C CYS A 15 -12.33 5.93 27.55
N ILE A 16 -11.61 5.48 28.56
CA ILE A 16 -10.31 4.80 28.39
C ILE A 16 -10.51 3.40 27.81
N ILE A 17 -11.57 2.69 28.18
CA ILE A 17 -11.85 1.33 27.68
C ILE A 17 -12.24 1.34 26.20
N SER A 18 -12.99 2.35 25.74
CA SER A 18 -13.41 2.44 24.34
C SER A 18 -12.26 2.72 23.37
N THR A 19 -11.30 3.55 23.75
CA THR A 19 -10.12 3.85 22.91
C THR A 19 -9.16 2.67 22.78
N SER A 20 -9.01 1.85 23.83
CA SER A 20 -8.20 0.64 23.81
C SER A 20 -8.76 -0.41 22.83
N CYS A 21 -10.07 -0.61 22.85
CA CYS A 21 -10.74 -1.61 21.99
C CYS A 21 -10.65 -1.27 20.49
N VAL A 22 -10.77 0.01 20.13
CA VAL A 22 -10.63 0.47 18.73
C VAL A 22 -9.20 0.29 18.23
N LYS A 23 -8.20 0.64 19.05
CA LYS A 23 -6.78 0.49 18.70
C LYS A 23 -6.40 -0.97 18.51
N GLN A 24 -6.85 -1.85 19.40
CA GLN A 24 -6.61 -3.29 19.28
C GLN A 24 -7.25 -3.90 18.04
N LYS A 25 -8.47 -3.51 17.68
CA LYS A 25 -9.16 -3.95 16.47
C LYS A 25 -8.42 -3.52 15.22
N LEU A 26 -7.89 -2.31 15.19
CA LEU A 26 -7.10 -1.78 14.07
C LEU A 26 -5.79 -2.52 13.89
N GLU A 27 -5.07 -2.78 14.97
CA GLU A 27 -3.85 -3.59 15.00
C GLU A 27 -4.08 -5.01 14.45
N THR A 28 -5.15 -5.66 14.92
CA THR A 28 -5.56 -6.99 14.40
C THR A 28 -5.85 -6.96 12.90
N THR A 29 -6.47 -5.89 12.41
CA THR A 29 -6.73 -5.70 10.97
C THR A 29 -5.43 -5.63 10.18
N TYR A 30 -4.47 -4.82 10.62
CA TYR A 30 -3.19 -4.66 9.92
C TYR A 30 -2.35 -5.94 9.97
N ASN A 31 -2.27 -6.63 11.10
CA ASN A 31 -1.59 -7.91 11.21
C ASN A 31 -2.20 -8.97 10.26
N SER A 32 -3.53 -8.98 10.14
CA SER A 32 -4.21 -9.86 9.17
C SER A 32 -3.89 -9.50 7.72
N GLN A 33 -3.68 -8.22 7.42
CA GLN A 33 -3.26 -7.78 6.08
C GLN A 33 -1.81 -8.17 5.80
N GLU A 34 -0.89 -8.00 6.74
CA GLU A 34 0.50 -8.46 6.64
C GLU A 34 0.57 -9.94 6.31
N ASN A 35 -0.13 -10.78 7.07
CA ASN A 35 -0.19 -12.23 6.80
C ASN A 35 -0.70 -12.55 5.38
N ARG A 36 -1.69 -11.82 4.87
CA ARG A 36 -2.20 -12.00 3.50
C ARG A 36 -1.22 -11.54 2.43
N ILE A 37 -0.47 -10.48 2.69
CA ILE A 37 0.60 -9.99 1.82
C ILE A 37 1.71 -11.05 1.74
N ASP A 38 2.16 -11.57 2.87
CA ASP A 38 3.20 -12.59 2.93
C ASP A 38 2.78 -13.87 2.19
N GLN A 39 1.55 -14.35 2.41
CA GLN A 39 1.00 -15.50 1.69
C GLN A 39 0.92 -15.25 0.18
N TYR A 40 0.55 -14.06 -0.24
CA TYR A 40 0.52 -13.69 -1.66
C TYR A 40 1.93 -13.70 -2.26
N ILE A 41 2.91 -13.11 -1.59
CA ILE A 41 4.31 -13.09 -2.04
C ILE A 41 4.86 -14.52 -2.13
N GLU A 42 4.71 -15.33 -1.09
CA GLU A 42 5.18 -16.72 -1.09
C GLU A 42 4.58 -17.54 -2.25
N LYS A 43 3.30 -17.34 -2.53
CA LYS A 43 2.62 -18.02 -3.65
C LYS A 43 3.12 -17.55 -5.03
N ASN A 44 3.52 -16.30 -5.17
CA ASN A 44 3.83 -15.68 -6.47
C ASN A 44 5.33 -15.48 -6.72
N ARG A 45 6.20 -15.75 -5.73
CA ARG A 45 7.64 -15.54 -5.89
C ARG A 45 8.36 -16.62 -6.69
N VAL A 46 7.73 -17.74 -6.99
CA VAL A 46 8.32 -18.80 -7.82
C VAL A 46 7.59 -18.83 -9.16
N VAL A 47 8.31 -18.56 -10.25
CA VAL A 47 7.77 -18.50 -11.60
C VAL A 47 8.67 -19.32 -12.53
N GLY A 48 8.12 -20.35 -13.18
CA GLY A 48 8.88 -21.18 -14.12
C GLY A 48 10.07 -21.92 -13.52
N GLY A 49 10.14 -22.08 -12.20
CA GLY A 49 11.27 -22.67 -11.46
C GLY A 49 12.26 -21.65 -10.91
N ASP A 50 12.19 -20.41 -11.33
CA ASP A 50 13.02 -19.32 -10.80
C ASP A 50 12.35 -18.63 -9.61
N THR A 51 13.17 -18.25 -8.64
CA THR A 51 12.70 -17.50 -7.45
C THR A 51 12.92 -16.01 -7.66
N LEU A 52 11.82 -15.25 -7.68
CA LEU A 52 11.85 -13.80 -7.79
C LEU A 52 12.41 -13.16 -6.50
N ARG A 53 13.12 -12.05 -6.66
CA ARG A 53 13.65 -11.27 -5.54
C ARG A 53 12.52 -10.56 -4.80
N VAL A 54 12.56 -10.64 -3.48
CA VAL A 54 11.66 -9.91 -2.58
C VAL A 54 12.46 -8.94 -1.74
N VAL A 55 11.98 -7.71 -1.63
CA VAL A 55 12.58 -6.65 -0.80
C VAL A 55 11.56 -6.18 0.22
N TYR A 56 11.92 -6.23 1.49
CA TYR A 56 11.11 -5.73 2.61
C TYR A 56 11.71 -4.42 3.11
N ASN A 57 10.91 -3.37 3.15
CA ASN A 57 11.35 -2.06 3.60
C ASN A 57 10.20 -1.29 4.27
N ASP A 58 10.38 -0.88 5.53
CA ASP A 58 9.49 0.01 6.30
C ASP A 58 7.97 -0.29 6.14
N GLY A 59 7.59 -1.57 6.26
CA GLY A 59 6.19 -2.01 6.17
C GLY A 59 5.66 -2.13 4.74
N SER A 60 6.57 -2.12 3.75
CA SER A 60 6.29 -2.42 2.35
C SER A 60 7.04 -3.68 1.92
N SER A 61 6.39 -4.48 1.09
CA SER A 61 6.96 -5.68 0.47
C SER A 61 6.97 -5.50 -1.04
N ARG A 62 8.15 -5.56 -1.67
CA ARG A 62 8.32 -5.45 -3.12
C ARG A 62 8.74 -6.79 -3.71
N LEU A 63 7.88 -7.37 -4.54
CA LEU A 63 8.16 -8.54 -5.37
C LEU A 63 8.66 -8.07 -6.74
N VAL A 64 9.91 -8.31 -7.05
CA VAL A 64 10.55 -7.92 -8.32
C VAL A 64 10.24 -8.96 -9.37
N THR A 65 9.46 -8.59 -10.39
CA THR A 65 9.04 -9.50 -11.47
C THR A 65 9.96 -9.43 -12.68
N LYS A 66 10.73 -8.33 -12.79
CA LYS A 66 11.79 -8.16 -13.77
C LYS A 66 12.88 -7.27 -13.16
N GLU A 67 14.11 -7.74 -13.19
CA GLU A 67 15.25 -6.97 -12.69
C GLU A 67 15.51 -5.75 -13.54
N GLY A 68 15.87 -4.65 -12.87
CA GLY A 68 16.33 -3.43 -13.51
C GLY A 68 17.83 -3.30 -13.52
N GLU A 69 18.33 -2.28 -14.20
CA GLU A 69 19.76 -2.00 -14.35
C GLU A 69 20.13 -0.61 -13.82
N GLY A 70 21.41 -0.39 -13.56
CA GLY A 70 21.95 0.89 -13.12
C GLY A 70 21.82 1.15 -11.62
N PRO A 71 21.93 2.44 -11.20
CA PRO A 71 21.92 2.81 -9.79
C PRO A 71 20.55 2.62 -9.14
N GLU A 72 20.56 2.33 -7.87
CA GLU A 72 19.36 2.21 -7.05
C GLU A 72 18.76 3.59 -6.74
N LEU A 73 17.43 3.67 -6.75
CA LEU A 73 16.70 4.87 -6.34
C LEU A 73 16.92 5.16 -4.86
N THR A 74 17.44 6.35 -4.57
CA THR A 74 17.66 6.81 -3.19
C THR A 74 16.41 7.48 -2.62
N ALA A 75 16.37 7.64 -1.29
CA ALA A 75 15.26 8.28 -0.58
C ALA A 75 14.99 9.76 -0.99
N ASN A 76 15.95 10.41 -1.64
CA ASN A 76 15.85 11.80 -2.13
C ASN A 76 15.92 11.88 -3.68
N GLY A 77 15.92 10.74 -4.36
CA GLY A 77 16.05 10.65 -5.81
C GLY A 77 14.80 11.10 -6.57
N ASN A 78 14.93 11.20 -7.88
CA ASN A 78 13.79 11.37 -8.79
C ASN A 78 13.53 10.06 -9.50
N ILE A 79 12.25 9.77 -9.74
CA ILE A 79 11.81 8.59 -10.48
C ILE A 79 10.76 9.00 -11.51
N ALA A 80 10.82 8.34 -12.67
CA ALA A 80 9.77 8.39 -13.68
C ALA A 80 9.23 6.96 -13.88
N PHE A 81 7.93 6.75 -13.72
CA PHE A 81 7.35 5.42 -13.76
C PHE A 81 5.90 5.39 -14.23
N HIS A 82 5.52 4.26 -14.80
CA HIS A 82 4.12 3.89 -14.97
C HIS A 82 3.67 3.03 -13.80
N TYR A 83 2.41 3.16 -13.42
CA TYR A 83 1.87 2.43 -12.28
C TYR A 83 0.40 2.06 -12.44
N ALA A 84 -0.03 1.07 -11.68
CA ALA A 84 -1.43 0.73 -11.49
C ALA A 84 -1.64 0.35 -10.02
N GLY A 85 -2.55 1.05 -9.33
CA GLY A 85 -2.87 0.85 -7.92
C GLY A 85 -4.19 0.12 -7.73
N TYR A 86 -4.19 -0.88 -6.87
CA TYR A 86 -5.31 -1.77 -6.58
C TYR A 86 -5.55 -1.87 -5.08
N THR A 87 -6.82 -1.99 -4.66
CA THR A 87 -7.10 -2.48 -3.30
C THR A 87 -6.77 -3.96 -3.22
N PHE A 88 -6.21 -4.40 -2.07
CA PHE A 88 -5.74 -5.76 -1.89
C PHE A 88 -6.43 -6.45 -0.72
N SER A 89 -7.01 -7.63 -0.98
CA SER A 89 -7.73 -8.44 0.02
C SER A 89 -7.14 -9.85 0.24
N GLY A 90 -5.97 -10.13 -0.35
CA GLY A 90 -5.28 -11.42 -0.29
C GLY A 90 -4.98 -12.04 -1.66
N SER A 91 -5.60 -11.52 -2.71
CA SER A 91 -5.31 -11.88 -4.11
C SER A 91 -5.40 -10.65 -5.01
N PHE A 92 -4.67 -10.70 -6.12
CA PHE A 92 -4.77 -9.68 -7.16
C PHE A 92 -6.09 -9.81 -7.93
N SER A 93 -6.78 -8.69 -8.16
CA SER A 93 -7.94 -8.60 -9.03
C SER A 93 -7.92 -7.30 -9.84
N LYS A 94 -8.10 -7.41 -11.16
CA LYS A 94 -8.19 -6.25 -12.07
C LYS A 94 -9.35 -5.32 -11.71
N SER A 95 -10.45 -5.85 -11.21
CA SER A 95 -11.64 -5.09 -10.80
C SER A 95 -11.41 -4.18 -9.59
N ASN A 96 -10.29 -4.36 -8.88
CA ASN A 96 -9.91 -3.57 -7.72
C ASN A 96 -9.02 -2.35 -8.09
N LEU A 97 -8.86 -2.06 -9.38
CA LEU A 97 -8.12 -0.90 -9.86
C LEU A 97 -8.77 0.39 -9.36
N PHE A 98 -7.98 1.30 -8.77
CA PHE A 98 -8.46 2.62 -8.34
C PHE A 98 -7.67 3.79 -8.95
N VAL A 99 -6.48 3.52 -9.49
CA VAL A 99 -5.65 4.53 -10.17
C VAL A 99 -4.64 3.85 -11.10
N THR A 100 -4.39 4.46 -12.26
CA THR A 100 -3.32 4.01 -13.17
C THR A 100 -2.98 5.09 -14.18
N ASN A 101 -1.73 5.09 -14.67
CA ASN A 101 -1.32 5.74 -15.91
C ASN A 101 -0.88 4.72 -16.99
N ARG A 102 -1.13 3.42 -16.75
CA ARG A 102 -0.85 2.34 -17.72
C ARG A 102 -2.10 2.06 -18.55
N VAL A 103 -2.02 2.27 -19.85
CA VAL A 103 -3.11 2.01 -20.79
C VAL A 103 -3.59 0.57 -20.72
N GLU A 104 -2.67 -0.40 -20.65
CA GLU A 104 -2.99 -1.81 -20.53
C GLU A 104 -3.84 -2.12 -19.28
N SER A 105 -3.39 -1.65 -18.12
CA SER A 105 -4.10 -1.88 -16.84
C SER A 105 -5.49 -1.21 -16.82
N ALA A 106 -5.60 -0.03 -17.41
CA ALA A 106 -6.88 0.67 -17.57
C ALA A 106 -7.84 -0.15 -18.44
N THR A 107 -7.40 -0.54 -19.64
CA THR A 107 -8.20 -1.31 -20.60
C THR A 107 -8.66 -2.65 -19.99
N GLU A 108 -7.77 -3.37 -19.31
CA GLU A 108 -8.10 -4.62 -18.62
C GLU A 108 -9.14 -4.47 -17.51
N SER A 109 -9.26 -3.27 -16.95
CA SER A 109 -10.21 -2.93 -15.88
C SER A 109 -11.46 -2.20 -16.42
N GLY A 110 -11.60 -2.09 -17.75
CA GLY A 110 -12.72 -1.42 -18.41
C GLY A 110 -12.64 0.11 -18.38
N TRP A 111 -11.46 0.69 -18.16
CA TRP A 111 -11.22 2.13 -18.16
C TRP A 111 -10.59 2.58 -19.48
N THR A 112 -10.81 3.84 -19.81
CA THR A 112 -10.14 4.53 -20.92
C THR A 112 -9.35 5.69 -20.34
N LEU A 113 -8.05 5.75 -20.60
CA LEU A 113 -7.21 6.89 -20.24
C LEU A 113 -7.20 7.93 -21.36
N THR A 114 -7.12 9.20 -20.98
CA THR A 114 -6.75 10.28 -21.89
C THR A 114 -5.25 10.26 -22.18
N ASP A 115 -4.81 10.98 -23.21
CA ASP A 115 -3.37 11.11 -23.51
C ASP A 115 -2.60 11.67 -22.31
N GLU A 116 -3.15 12.65 -21.59
CA GLU A 116 -2.56 13.18 -20.35
C GLU A 116 -2.53 12.14 -19.24
N GLY A 117 -3.61 11.37 -19.08
CA GLY A 117 -3.74 10.32 -18.06
C GLY A 117 -2.77 9.14 -18.25
N SER A 118 -2.27 8.95 -19.48
CA SER A 118 -1.30 7.89 -19.82
C SER A 118 0.16 8.32 -19.74
N GLN A 119 0.43 9.60 -19.42
CA GLN A 119 1.81 10.10 -19.32
C GLN A 119 2.57 9.45 -18.16
N ILE A 120 3.88 9.26 -18.37
CA ILE A 120 4.76 8.80 -17.31
C ILE A 120 4.76 9.78 -16.14
N LEU A 121 4.58 9.29 -14.92
CA LEU A 121 4.65 10.12 -13.72
C LEU A 121 6.11 10.35 -13.35
N THR A 122 6.54 11.62 -13.34
CA THR A 122 7.86 12.02 -12.81
C THR A 122 7.68 12.71 -11.46
N ILE A 123 8.36 12.21 -10.43
CA ILE A 123 8.20 12.69 -9.06
C ILE A 123 9.53 12.58 -8.29
N ASN A 124 9.73 13.50 -7.34
CA ASN A 124 10.80 13.38 -6.35
C ASN A 124 10.33 12.51 -5.18
N MET A 125 11.22 11.68 -4.63
CA MET A 125 10.89 10.79 -3.50
C MET A 125 10.53 11.53 -2.21
N ASN A 126 10.81 12.83 -2.09
CA ASN A 126 10.36 13.68 -0.97
C ASN A 126 8.95 14.24 -1.16
N ASP A 127 8.28 13.97 -2.28
CA ASP A 127 6.93 14.47 -2.50
C ASP A 127 5.97 13.89 -1.44
N TYR A 128 5.25 14.78 -0.76
CA TYR A 128 4.31 14.42 0.32
C TYR A 128 3.07 13.68 -0.18
N ARG A 129 2.82 13.69 -1.50
CA ARG A 129 1.70 12.99 -2.13
C ARG A 129 1.95 11.49 -2.27
N LEU A 130 3.20 11.03 -2.17
CA LEU A 130 3.51 9.61 -2.15
C LEU A 130 3.01 8.97 -0.85
N LEU A 131 2.22 7.91 -0.98
CA LEU A 131 1.83 7.10 0.18
C LEU A 131 3.08 6.52 0.85
N PRO A 132 3.15 6.48 2.19
CA PRO A 132 4.33 5.97 2.90
C PRO A 132 4.78 4.58 2.45
N GLY A 133 3.84 3.64 2.25
CA GLY A 133 4.16 2.30 1.79
C GLY A 133 4.67 2.26 0.34
N LEU A 134 4.13 3.09 -0.55
CA LEU A 134 4.63 3.19 -1.92
C LEU A 134 6.04 3.79 -1.93
N LYS A 135 6.26 4.86 -1.16
CA LYS A 135 7.58 5.48 -1.01
C LYS A 135 8.63 4.48 -0.51
N ALA A 136 8.31 3.75 0.56
CA ALA A 136 9.20 2.71 1.10
C ALA A 136 9.50 1.62 0.07
N GLY A 137 8.48 1.13 -0.64
CA GLY A 137 8.62 0.11 -1.67
C GLY A 137 9.42 0.55 -2.89
N LEU A 138 9.44 1.83 -3.24
CA LEU A 138 10.20 2.37 -4.38
C LEU A 138 11.68 2.57 -4.07
N ILE A 139 12.10 2.70 -2.82
CA ILE A 139 13.53 2.83 -2.46
C ILE A 139 14.30 1.59 -2.93
N GLY A 140 15.42 1.81 -3.64
CA GLY A 140 16.26 0.74 -4.19
C GLY A 140 15.77 0.15 -5.52
N VAL A 141 14.71 0.70 -6.13
CA VAL A 141 14.29 0.34 -7.50
C VAL A 141 15.35 0.80 -8.49
N LYS A 142 15.57 0.02 -9.54
CA LYS A 142 16.52 0.32 -10.64
C LYS A 142 15.78 0.68 -11.92
N GLY A 143 16.49 1.27 -12.87
CA GLY A 143 15.93 1.61 -14.17
C GLY A 143 15.41 0.37 -14.91
N GLY A 144 14.17 0.43 -15.43
CA GLY A 144 13.53 -0.69 -16.12
C GLY A 144 13.08 -1.86 -15.24
N GLU A 145 13.16 -1.73 -13.91
CA GLU A 145 12.62 -2.73 -12.99
C GLU A 145 11.09 -2.78 -13.08
N GLU A 146 10.53 -3.99 -13.11
CA GLU A 146 9.09 -4.21 -12.95
C GLU A 146 8.85 -4.93 -11.63
N CYS A 147 7.91 -4.45 -10.85
CA CYS A 147 7.67 -5.00 -9.52
C CYS A 147 6.22 -4.85 -9.07
N GLN A 148 5.88 -5.58 -8.03
CA GLN A 148 4.64 -5.42 -7.28
C GLN A 148 5.01 -4.93 -5.87
N ILE A 149 4.44 -3.81 -5.45
CA ILE A 149 4.67 -3.22 -4.13
C ILE A 149 3.38 -3.36 -3.33
N LEU A 150 3.45 -4.06 -2.20
CA LEU A 150 2.31 -4.33 -1.32
C LEU A 150 2.56 -3.75 0.06
N PHE A 151 1.53 -3.17 0.65
CA PHE A 151 1.56 -2.63 2.02
C PHE A 151 0.17 -2.59 2.64
N THR A 152 0.14 -2.60 3.97
CA THR A 152 -1.12 -2.54 4.72
C THR A 152 -1.75 -1.15 4.65
N GLY A 153 -3.03 -1.04 5.00
CA GLY A 153 -3.72 0.23 5.12
C GLY A 153 -3.06 1.23 6.07
N LYS A 154 -2.26 0.75 7.02
CA LYS A 154 -1.45 1.59 7.92
C LYS A 154 -0.49 2.51 7.15
N TYR A 155 0.10 2.01 6.07
CA TYR A 155 1.04 2.72 5.21
C TYR A 155 0.40 3.25 3.92
N GLY A 156 -0.93 3.08 3.80
CA GLY A 156 -1.76 3.62 2.73
C GLY A 156 -2.58 4.82 3.20
N PHE A 157 -3.90 4.79 2.97
CA PHE A 157 -4.82 5.86 3.33
C PHE A 157 -5.26 5.82 4.81
N GLY A 158 -4.82 4.83 5.59
CA GLY A 158 -5.17 4.68 6.99
C GLY A 158 -6.68 4.50 7.19
N ASN A 159 -7.21 5.06 8.25
CA ASN A 159 -8.62 4.97 8.64
C ASN A 159 -9.55 5.91 7.86
N LYS A 160 -9.10 6.47 6.74
CA LYS A 160 -9.90 7.35 5.88
C LYS A 160 -10.32 6.60 4.63
N GLU A 161 -11.56 6.78 4.23
CA GLU A 161 -12.02 6.42 2.90
C GLU A 161 -11.49 7.42 1.88
N PHE A 162 -11.09 6.95 0.70
CA PHE A 162 -10.60 7.80 -0.37
C PHE A 162 -11.22 7.36 -1.71
N GLY A 163 -12.21 8.11 -2.19
CA GLY A 163 -12.97 7.73 -3.37
C GLY A 163 -13.62 6.35 -3.22
N ILE A 164 -13.23 5.39 -4.04
CA ILE A 164 -13.73 4.01 -4.01
C ILE A 164 -12.92 3.10 -3.06
N ILE A 165 -11.87 3.63 -2.41
CA ILE A 165 -11.00 2.86 -1.54
C ILE A 165 -11.57 2.90 -0.11
N PRO A 166 -11.99 1.75 0.46
CA PRO A 166 -12.46 1.71 1.84
C PRO A 166 -11.36 2.06 2.85
N ALA A 167 -11.77 2.55 4.02
CA ALA A 167 -10.85 2.80 5.13
C ALA A 167 -10.04 1.54 5.48
N ASN A 168 -8.78 1.75 5.85
CA ASN A 168 -7.84 0.70 6.24
C ASN A 168 -7.56 -0.37 5.15
N SER A 169 -7.78 -0.07 3.88
CA SER A 169 -7.49 -1.01 2.79
C SER A 169 -5.99 -1.23 2.63
N ALA A 170 -5.56 -2.49 2.57
CA ALA A 170 -4.24 -2.81 2.03
C ALA A 170 -4.21 -2.54 0.52
N LEU A 171 -3.04 -2.19 0.00
CA LEU A 171 -2.86 -1.77 -1.38
C LEU A 171 -1.77 -2.60 -2.07
N LEU A 172 -1.95 -2.76 -3.37
CA LEU A 172 -0.97 -3.35 -4.30
C LEU A 172 -0.75 -2.37 -5.45
N TYR A 173 0.51 -2.04 -5.72
CA TYR A 173 0.93 -1.28 -6.91
C TYR A 173 1.77 -2.16 -7.84
N LYS A 174 1.56 -2.01 -9.13
CA LYS A 174 2.38 -2.61 -10.20
C LYS A 174 3.06 -1.53 -10.99
#